data_635b5a9e674ac9c0b73a054a1c9509d7
#
_entry.id   635b5a9e674ac9c0b73a054a1c9509d7
#
_cell.length_a   1.000
_cell.length_b   1.000
_cell.length_c   1.000
_cell.angle_alpha   90.00
_cell.angle_beta   90.00
_cell.angle_gamma   90.00
#
_symmetry.space_group_name_H-M   'P 1'
#
loop_
_entity.id
_entity.type
_entity.pdbx_description
1 polymer ?
#
loop_
_entity_poly.entity_id
_entity_poly.type
_entity_poly.pdbx_seq_one_letter_code
_entity_poly.pdbx_strand_id
1 'polypeptide(L)' 'MSASEIAHRHFAAAVAEAESSGEDVDGLCRALLGFVVGKYLENRAVADVQSELRFVADNCDPDTDFNFMRP' A
#
# COMPACT_ATOMS: atom_id res chain seq x y z
N MET A 1 9.34 12.67 11.78
CA MET A 1 8.64 11.43 11.38
C MET A 1 8.05 11.62 9.98
N SER A 2 8.31 10.67 9.10
CA SER A 2 7.86 10.77 7.72
C SER A 2 6.66 9.86 7.48
N ALA A 3 5.94 10.12 6.38
CA ALA A 3 4.84 9.24 5.97
C ALA A 3 5.34 7.81 5.72
N SER A 4 6.52 7.69 5.13
CA SER A 4 7.11 6.38 4.87
C SER A 4 7.39 5.62 6.15
N GLU A 5 7.89 6.31 7.18
CA GLU A 5 8.14 5.67 8.47
C GLU A 5 6.85 5.23 9.15
N ILE A 6 5.82 6.07 9.07
CA ILE A 6 4.52 5.74 9.64
C ILE A 6 3.95 4.50 8.94
N ALA A 7 3.99 4.50 7.61
CA ALA A 7 3.47 3.38 6.83
C ALA A 7 4.22 2.09 7.14
N HIS A 8 5.55 2.16 7.21
CA HIS A 8 6.36 0.99 7.49
C HIS A 8 6.02 0.40 8.85
N ARG A 9 5.91 1.26 9.87
CA ARG A 9 5.64 0.80 11.23
C ARG A 9 4.29 0.11 11.34
N HIS A 10 3.26 0.72 10.77
CA HIS A 10 1.92 0.17 10.89
C HIS A 10 1.72 -1.04 10.00
N PHE A 11 2.35 -1.06 8.83
CA PHE A 11 2.26 -2.23 7.98
C PHE A 11 2.95 -3.43 8.62
N ALA A 12 4.14 -3.22 9.18
CA ALA A 12 4.84 -4.29 9.87
C ALA A 12 4.03 -4.85 11.02
N ALA A 13 3.37 -3.97 11.78
CA ALA A 13 2.51 -4.40 12.88
C ALA A 13 1.32 -5.20 12.38
N ALA A 14 0.72 -4.77 11.28
CA ALA A 14 -0.44 -5.46 10.72
C ALA A 14 -0.05 -6.87 10.24
N VAL A 15 1.10 -7.00 9.58
CA VAL A 15 1.58 -8.29 9.11
C VAL A 15 1.82 -9.22 10.31
N ALA A 16 2.48 -8.71 11.35
CA ALA A 16 2.76 -9.51 12.54
C ALA A 16 1.46 -9.97 13.19
N GLU A 17 0.47 -9.10 13.25
CA GLU A 17 -0.82 -9.45 13.84
C GLU A 17 -1.54 -10.52 13.01
N ALA A 18 -1.51 -10.40 11.68
CA ALA A 18 -2.12 -11.40 10.81
C ALA A 18 -1.47 -12.76 11.00
N GLU A 19 -0.13 -12.78 11.05
CA GLU A 19 0.60 -14.04 11.22
C GLU A 19 0.29 -14.68 12.56
N SER A 20 0.26 -13.90 13.63
CA SER A 20 0.01 -14.46 14.96
C SER A 20 -1.44 -14.89 15.12
N SER A 21 -2.36 -14.34 14.34
CA SER A 21 -3.78 -14.71 14.39
C SER A 21 -4.13 -15.82 13.39
N GLY A 22 -3.16 -16.28 12.61
CA GLY A 22 -3.42 -17.29 11.59
C GLY A 22 -4.17 -16.78 10.39
N GLU A 23 -4.18 -15.47 10.17
CA GLU A 23 -4.86 -14.88 9.02
C GLU A 23 -3.93 -14.87 7.80
N ASP A 24 -4.55 -14.81 6.62
CA ASP A 24 -3.83 -14.83 5.37
C ASP A 24 -3.22 -13.45 5.07
N VAL A 25 -1.90 -13.40 4.93
CA VAL A 25 -1.19 -12.14 4.65
C VAL A 25 -1.58 -11.57 3.30
N ASP A 26 -1.83 -12.44 2.30
CA ASP A 26 -2.32 -11.97 1.00
C ASP A 26 -3.67 -11.27 1.15
N GLY A 27 -4.55 -11.84 1.95
CA GLY A 27 -5.84 -11.23 2.23
C GLY A 27 -5.71 -9.89 2.92
N LEU A 28 -4.78 -9.80 3.88
CA LEU A 28 -4.48 -8.54 4.53
C LEU A 28 -4.00 -7.49 3.53
N CYS A 29 -3.07 -7.87 2.65
CA CYS A 29 -2.55 -6.94 1.65
C CYS A 29 -3.65 -6.45 0.72
N ARG A 30 -4.53 -7.36 0.30
CA ARG A 30 -5.64 -7.00 -0.58
C ARG A 30 -6.58 -6.02 0.10
N ALA A 31 -6.87 -6.26 1.38
CA ALA A 31 -7.73 -5.36 2.15
C ALA A 31 -7.09 -3.99 2.31
N LEU A 32 -5.80 -3.96 2.64
CA LEU A 32 -5.08 -2.70 2.79
C LEU A 32 -5.06 -1.91 1.49
N LEU A 33 -4.85 -2.60 0.38
CA LEU A 33 -4.86 -1.94 -0.93
C LEU A 33 -6.21 -1.27 -1.18
N GLY A 34 -7.31 -1.94 -0.83
CA GLY A 34 -8.63 -1.36 -0.95
C GLY A 34 -8.79 -0.11 -0.10
N PHE A 35 -8.31 -0.14 1.13
CA PHE A 35 -8.37 1.03 2.00
C PHE A 35 -7.53 2.18 1.46
N VAL A 36 -6.36 1.87 0.89
CA VAL A 36 -5.50 2.90 0.29
C VAL A 36 -6.22 3.57 -0.88
N VAL A 37 -6.83 2.78 -1.75
CA VAL A 37 -7.58 3.32 -2.89
C VAL A 37 -8.72 4.19 -2.40
N GLY A 38 -9.46 3.72 -1.40
CA GLY A 38 -10.56 4.50 -0.84
C GLY A 38 -10.10 5.84 -0.28
N LYS A 39 -8.94 5.84 0.37
CA LYS A 39 -8.40 7.08 0.93
C LYS A 39 -7.99 8.06 -0.17
N TYR A 40 -7.36 7.57 -1.23
CA TYR A 40 -7.02 8.40 -2.39
C TYR A 40 -8.27 9.07 -2.97
N LEU A 41 -9.35 8.30 -3.10
CA LEU A 41 -10.55 8.80 -3.75
C LEU A 41 -11.28 9.87 -2.94
N GLU A 42 -10.94 10.05 -1.68
CA GLU A 42 -11.51 11.14 -0.88
C GLU A 42 -11.09 12.51 -1.40
N ASN A 43 -9.89 12.62 -2.00
CA ASN A 43 -9.32 13.90 -2.38
C ASN A 43 -8.77 13.95 -3.80
N ARG A 44 -8.88 12.86 -4.56
CA ARG A 44 -8.27 12.77 -5.88
C ARG A 44 -9.30 12.24 -6.89
N ALA A 45 -9.17 12.69 -8.12
CA ALA A 45 -10.03 12.22 -9.21
C ALA A 45 -9.74 10.75 -9.51
N VAL A 46 -10.75 10.05 -9.98
CA VAL A 46 -10.62 8.63 -10.34
C VAL A 46 -9.48 8.40 -11.31
N ALA A 47 -9.37 9.28 -12.34
CA ALA A 47 -8.32 9.12 -13.35
C ALA A 47 -6.93 9.21 -12.75
N ASP A 48 -6.74 10.09 -11.76
CA ASP A 48 -5.46 10.24 -11.09
C ASP A 48 -5.10 8.99 -10.29
N VAL A 49 -6.07 8.44 -9.58
CA VAL A 49 -5.86 7.23 -8.80
C VAL A 49 -5.54 6.05 -9.73
N GLN A 50 -6.26 5.95 -10.84
CA GLN A 50 -6.00 4.91 -11.83
C GLN A 50 -4.60 5.01 -12.40
N SER A 51 -4.14 6.23 -12.69
CA SER A 51 -2.77 6.44 -13.19
C SER A 51 -1.72 6.00 -12.17
N GLU A 52 -1.95 6.31 -10.91
CA GLU A 52 -1.04 5.90 -9.85
C GLU A 52 -0.97 4.38 -9.76
N LEU A 53 -2.11 3.72 -9.81
CA LEU A 53 -2.16 2.26 -9.71
C LEU A 53 -1.50 1.60 -10.93
N ARG A 54 -1.69 2.19 -12.12
CA ARG A 54 -1.02 1.68 -13.32
C ARG A 54 0.48 1.83 -13.21
N PHE A 55 0.95 2.95 -12.66
CA PHE A 55 2.37 3.14 -12.43
C PHE A 55 2.93 2.06 -11.52
N VAL A 56 2.24 1.76 -10.42
CA VAL A 56 2.67 0.70 -9.51
C VAL A 56 2.69 -0.63 -10.23
N ALA A 57 1.64 -0.93 -10.99
CA ALA A 57 1.56 -2.20 -11.71
C ALA A 57 2.69 -2.36 -12.73
N ASP A 58 2.98 -1.28 -13.45
CA ASP A 58 4.03 -1.30 -14.48
C ASP A 58 5.42 -1.44 -13.89
N ASN A 59 5.60 -1.04 -12.64
CA ASN A 59 6.89 -1.07 -11.96
C ASN A 59 6.95 -2.14 -10.87
N CYS A 60 6.05 -3.11 -10.92
CA CYS A 60 5.96 -4.17 -9.92
C CYS A 60 7.00 -5.24 -10.22
N ASP A 61 8.23 -4.98 -9.79
CA ASP A 61 9.40 -5.81 -10.10
C ASP A 61 10.27 -5.85 -8.84
N PRO A 62 10.73 -7.02 -8.40
CA PRO A 62 11.55 -7.10 -7.19
C PRO A 62 12.83 -6.29 -7.26
N ASP A 63 13.32 -5.98 -8.46
CA ASP A 63 14.52 -5.16 -8.62
C ASP A 63 14.23 -3.68 -8.66
N THR A 64 12.95 -3.29 -8.63
CA THR A 64 12.55 -1.89 -8.67
C THR A 64 12.53 -1.31 -7.27
N ASP A 65 13.05 -0.10 -7.14
CA ASP A 65 12.94 0.64 -5.90
C ASP A 65 11.52 1.17 -5.76
N PHE A 66 10.77 0.63 -4.83
CA PHE A 66 9.38 1.03 -4.62
C PHE A 66 9.23 2.31 -3.82
N ASN A 67 10.29 3.06 -3.68
CA ASN A 67 10.22 4.35 -3.00
C ASN A 67 9.68 5.42 -3.93
N PHE A 68 8.72 5.05 -4.77
CA PHE A 68 8.07 5.97 -5.69
C PHE A 68 7.12 6.91 -4.97
N MET A 69 6.83 6.63 -3.72
CA MET A 69 5.99 7.49 -2.89
C MET A 69 6.80 8.47 -2.08
N ARG A 70 7.93 8.81 -2.59
CA ARG A 70 8.80 9.72 -1.89
C ARG A 70 8.14 11.07 -1.68
N PRO A 71 8.57 11.73 -0.66
CA PRO A 71 8.03 13.03 -0.26
C PRO A 71 8.17 14.07 -1.32
#